data_a83214adc64aeeb6db96ea6d59e3af65
#
_entry.id   a83214adc64aeeb6db96ea6d59e3af65
#
_cell.length_a   1.000
_cell.length_b   1.000
_cell.length_c   1.000
_cell.angle_alpha   90.00
_cell.angle_beta   90.00
_cell.angle_gamma   90.00
#
_symmetry.space_group_name_H-M   'P 1'
#
loop_
_entity.id
_entity.type
_entity.pdbx_description
1 polymer ?
#
loop_
_entity_poly.entity_id
_entity_poly.type
_entity_poly.pdbx_seq_one_letter_code
_entity_poly.pdbx_strand_id
1 'polypeptide(L)'
;MKKYLMTLLTLGLACNAAACMEDEPFYDTEIPPHASIDNSKGEGVTRLVTYNVGIFNKYIKDDYQLIADMMKEIDADAICMNELDNNTNRTRHVYQLKHFASLMGSWDFEYGAAMPYDGGEYGEGVTTRKKAVNKFSVALPKGVGAEPRVLVVMEMEDYVICTSHLDHVSSEAQLEQVELITKTMKERYGDSGKPVFLGGDMNATPSSETGKLLQKDWEILTITGFGTFPSDNPSKC
;
A
#
# COMPACT_ATOMS: atom_id res chain seq x y z
N MET A 1 20.43 -8.97 -57.56
CA MET A 1 19.47 -9.59 -56.60
C MET A 1 19.97 -9.28 -55.20
N LYS A 2 19.37 -8.29 -54.55
CA LYS A 2 19.72 -7.90 -53.19
C LYS A 2 18.87 -8.72 -52.22
N LYS A 3 19.52 -9.53 -51.39
CA LYS A 3 18.87 -10.24 -50.26
C LYS A 3 18.69 -9.25 -49.12
N TYR A 4 17.45 -8.92 -48.81
CA TYR A 4 17.12 -8.21 -47.60
C TYR A 4 17.09 -9.21 -46.45
N LEU A 5 18.02 -9.06 -45.53
CA LEU A 5 18.03 -9.74 -44.26
C LEU A 5 17.04 -9.01 -43.37
N MET A 6 15.87 -9.60 -43.17
CA MET A 6 14.87 -9.13 -42.22
C MET A 6 15.30 -9.59 -40.83
N THR A 7 15.97 -8.69 -40.12
CA THR A 7 16.23 -8.89 -38.69
C THR A 7 14.89 -8.69 -37.97
N LEU A 8 14.29 -9.81 -37.60
CA LEU A 8 13.15 -9.81 -36.70
C LEU A 8 13.66 -9.39 -35.33
N LEU A 9 13.42 -8.13 -34.99
CA LEU A 9 13.58 -7.66 -33.63
C LEU A 9 12.42 -8.24 -32.82
N THR A 10 12.63 -9.42 -32.25
CA THR A 10 11.79 -9.87 -31.15
C THR A 10 12.13 -8.98 -29.97
N LEU A 11 11.44 -7.84 -29.87
CA LEU A 11 11.28 -7.18 -28.58
C LEU A 11 10.51 -8.19 -27.72
N GLY A 12 11.25 -8.92 -26.92
CA GLY A 12 10.67 -9.73 -25.89
C GLY A 12 9.87 -8.79 -24.97
N LEU A 13 8.57 -9.04 -24.90
CA LEU A 13 7.79 -8.67 -23.74
C LEU A 13 8.28 -9.50 -22.54
N ALA A 14 9.51 -9.25 -22.14
CA ALA A 14 10.05 -9.63 -20.86
C ALA A 14 10.06 -8.35 -20.03
N CYS A 15 8.91 -7.79 -19.86
CA CYS A 15 8.74 -6.69 -18.96
C CYS A 15 7.44 -6.88 -18.23
N ASN A 16 7.62 -6.83 -16.97
CA ASN A 16 6.75 -6.21 -16.01
C ASN A 16 6.37 -7.08 -14.81
N ALA A 17 6.86 -8.29 -14.69
CA ALA A 17 6.94 -8.88 -13.35
C ALA A 17 8.09 -8.28 -12.52
N ALA A 18 9.04 -7.58 -13.18
CA ALA A 18 10.18 -6.96 -12.51
C ALA A 18 9.88 -5.55 -11.98
N ALA A 19 8.85 -4.89 -12.47
CA ALA A 19 8.57 -3.50 -12.09
C ALA A 19 8.16 -3.34 -10.61
N CYS A 20 7.68 -4.40 -9.96
CA CYS A 20 7.47 -4.38 -8.51
C CYS A 20 8.63 -4.97 -7.71
N MET A 21 9.68 -5.49 -8.37
CA MET A 21 10.73 -6.25 -7.70
C MET A 21 12.10 -5.58 -7.68
N GLU A 22 12.32 -4.52 -8.44
CA GLU A 22 13.58 -3.81 -8.52
C GLU A 22 13.35 -2.31 -8.70
N ASP A 23 12.70 -1.68 -7.74
CA ASP A 23 13.01 -0.28 -7.50
C ASP A 23 14.45 -0.27 -6.97
N GLU A 24 15.42 -0.02 -7.85
CA GLU A 24 16.76 0.39 -7.41
C GLU A 24 16.54 1.53 -6.42
N PRO A 25 17.10 1.45 -5.21
CA PRO A 25 16.88 2.49 -4.22
C PRO A 25 17.28 3.82 -4.83
N PHE A 26 16.33 4.74 -4.95
CA PHE A 26 16.60 6.09 -5.39
C PHE A 26 17.41 6.78 -4.30
N TYR A 27 18.72 6.76 -4.45
CA TYR A 27 19.62 7.53 -3.61
C TYR A 27 19.69 8.96 -4.14
N ASP A 28 18.73 9.80 -3.81
CA ASP A 28 18.96 11.22 -3.89
C ASP A 28 19.83 11.63 -2.70
N THR A 29 21.05 12.01 -2.98
CA THR A 29 22.04 12.42 -1.96
C THR A 29 21.77 13.82 -1.43
N GLU A 30 20.82 14.55 -2.01
CA GLU A 30 20.41 15.87 -1.55
C GLU A 30 18.95 15.86 -1.15
N ILE A 31 18.68 15.54 0.11
CA ILE A 31 17.37 15.85 0.71
C ILE A 31 17.23 17.38 0.67
N PRO A 32 16.31 17.95 -0.11
CA PRO A 32 16.13 19.39 -0.13
C PRO A 32 15.82 19.86 1.31
N PRO A 33 16.36 21.02 1.74
CA PRO A 33 16.07 21.52 3.07
C PRO A 33 14.55 21.59 3.25
N HIS A 34 14.06 20.88 4.27
CA HIS A 34 12.63 20.86 4.58
C HIS A 34 12.14 22.30 4.73
N ALA A 35 11.27 22.75 3.82
CA ALA A 35 10.41 23.87 4.15
C ALA A 35 9.70 23.45 5.45
N SER A 36 9.72 24.29 6.47
CA SER A 36 9.04 24.01 7.73
C SER A 36 7.54 23.90 7.46
N ILE A 37 7.08 22.69 7.18
CA ILE A 37 5.66 22.40 7.05
C ILE A 37 5.12 22.31 8.47
N ASP A 38 4.11 23.10 8.77
CA ASP A 38 3.40 22.96 10.04
C ASP A 38 2.58 21.67 10.00
N ASN A 39 3.13 20.64 10.62
CA ASN A 39 2.48 19.34 10.77
C ASN A 39 1.63 19.24 12.04
N SER A 40 1.36 20.36 12.73
CA SER A 40 0.55 20.36 13.94
C SER A 40 -0.84 19.75 13.67
N LYS A 41 -1.30 18.98 14.62
CA LYS A 41 -2.60 18.32 14.60
C LYS A 41 -3.52 19.00 15.62
N GLY A 42 -4.69 19.45 15.18
CA GLY A 42 -5.69 20.02 16.07
C GLY A 42 -6.19 19.02 17.13
N GLU A 43 -6.76 19.53 18.21
CA GLU A 43 -7.38 18.67 19.23
C GLU A 43 -8.54 17.86 18.63
N GLY A 44 -8.62 16.58 18.96
CA GLY A 44 -9.66 15.67 18.46
C GLY A 44 -9.50 15.22 17.00
N VAL A 45 -8.43 15.62 16.32
CA VAL A 45 -8.14 15.17 14.95
C VAL A 45 -7.43 13.81 14.97
N THR A 46 -7.92 12.87 14.18
CA THR A 46 -7.25 11.59 13.90
C THR A 46 -6.57 11.67 12.54
N ARG A 47 -5.27 11.40 12.47
CA ARG A 47 -4.51 11.42 11.23
C ARG A 47 -4.26 10.01 10.73
N LEU A 48 -4.86 9.70 9.59
CA LEU A 48 -4.70 8.42 8.91
C LEU A 48 -3.73 8.60 7.73
N VAL A 49 -2.83 7.67 7.55
CA VAL A 49 -1.81 7.69 6.51
C VAL A 49 -1.93 6.42 5.67
N THR A 50 -1.73 6.54 4.37
CA THR A 50 -1.51 5.39 3.48
C THR A 50 -0.15 5.52 2.82
N TYR A 51 0.64 4.44 2.82
CA TYR A 51 2.00 4.47 2.33
C TYR A 51 2.47 3.10 1.84
N ASN A 52 2.81 3.02 0.55
CA ASN A 52 3.50 1.86 0.01
C ASN A 52 4.99 1.97 0.39
N VAL A 53 5.47 1.05 1.23
CA VAL A 53 6.83 1.13 1.80
C VAL A 53 7.90 0.48 0.94
N GLY A 54 7.52 -0.24 -0.15
CA GLY A 54 8.49 -0.92 -1.03
C GLY A 54 9.46 -1.78 -0.23
N ILE A 55 8.94 -2.66 0.62
CA ILE A 55 9.73 -3.52 1.53
C ILE A 55 10.77 -2.76 2.40
N PHE A 56 10.54 -1.49 2.69
CA PHE A 56 11.47 -0.59 3.40
C PHE A 56 12.84 -0.46 2.72
N ASN A 57 12.82 -0.30 1.41
CA ASN A 57 14.03 -0.23 0.61
C ASN A 57 13.93 0.85 -0.50
N LYS A 58 13.08 1.88 -0.29
CA LYS A 58 12.83 2.92 -1.31
C LYS A 58 13.89 4.00 -1.33
N TYR A 59 14.38 4.44 -0.17
CA TYR A 59 15.31 5.56 -0.05
C TYR A 59 16.72 5.09 0.25
N ILE A 60 16.85 4.25 1.24
CA ILE A 60 18.08 3.56 1.62
C ILE A 60 17.73 2.12 1.98
N LYS A 61 18.70 1.25 1.97
CA LYS A 61 18.49 -0.12 2.41
C LYS A 61 18.03 -0.16 3.86
N ASP A 62 16.93 -0.87 4.12
CA ASP A 62 16.37 -1.03 5.46
C ASP A 62 15.96 0.31 6.11
N ASP A 63 15.25 1.17 5.38
CA ASP A 63 14.89 2.54 5.79
C ASP A 63 13.79 2.63 6.88
N TYR A 64 13.63 1.60 7.70
CA TYR A 64 12.62 1.52 8.77
C TYR A 64 12.63 2.73 9.71
N GLN A 65 13.83 3.14 10.15
CA GLN A 65 13.95 4.26 11.09
C GLN A 65 13.58 5.57 10.43
N LEU A 66 14.02 5.79 9.17
CA LEU A 66 13.67 6.97 8.40
C LEU A 66 12.14 7.11 8.24
N ILE A 67 11.49 6.02 7.84
CA ILE A 67 10.02 6.01 7.68
C ILE A 67 9.33 6.21 9.04
N ALA A 68 9.81 5.57 10.11
CA ALA A 68 9.24 5.75 11.44
C ALA A 68 9.35 7.19 11.93
N ASP A 69 10.49 7.85 11.70
CA ASP A 69 10.70 9.24 12.10
C ASP A 69 9.81 10.19 11.29
N MET A 70 9.65 9.96 9.98
CA MET A 70 8.70 10.67 9.14
C MET A 70 7.26 10.53 9.66
N MET A 71 6.83 9.31 10.00
CA MET A 71 5.47 9.08 10.52
C MET A 71 5.23 9.70 11.89
N LYS A 72 6.28 9.79 12.73
CA LYS A 72 6.23 10.53 14.00
C LYS A 72 6.17 12.03 13.79
N GLU A 73 6.96 12.56 12.85
CA GLU A 73 6.96 14.00 12.51
C GLU A 73 5.60 14.47 12.04
N ILE A 74 4.94 13.71 11.17
CA ILE A 74 3.56 14.02 10.74
C ILE A 74 2.50 13.66 11.76
N ASP A 75 2.87 13.16 12.93
CA ASP A 75 1.98 12.76 14.03
C ASP A 75 0.84 11.83 13.58
N ALA A 76 1.18 10.74 12.89
CA ALA A 76 0.23 9.74 12.44
C ALA A 76 -0.44 9.01 13.63
N ASP A 77 -1.71 8.62 13.48
CA ASP A 77 -2.45 7.80 14.46
C ASP A 77 -2.66 6.37 13.96
N ALA A 78 -2.80 6.19 12.64
CA ALA A 78 -2.90 4.90 11.99
C ALA A 78 -2.27 4.98 10.60
N ILE A 79 -1.64 3.88 10.17
CA ILE A 79 -0.91 3.79 8.91
C ILE A 79 -1.32 2.52 8.19
N CYS A 80 -1.87 2.67 6.98
CA CYS A 80 -2.04 1.61 6.00
C CYS A 80 -0.74 1.44 5.25
N MET A 81 -0.20 0.22 5.22
CA MET A 81 1.11 -0.06 4.63
C MET A 81 1.01 -1.18 3.61
N ASN A 82 1.56 -0.95 2.43
CA ASN A 82 1.63 -1.93 1.35
C ASN A 82 3.08 -2.34 1.09
N GLU A 83 3.25 -3.50 0.44
CA GLU A 83 4.55 -4.09 0.11
C GLU A 83 5.39 -4.40 1.35
N LEU A 84 4.87 -5.30 2.17
CA LEU A 84 5.51 -5.76 3.38
C LEU A 84 5.96 -7.22 3.26
N ASP A 85 7.18 -7.49 3.68
CA ASP A 85 7.68 -8.85 3.86
C ASP A 85 7.53 -9.32 5.31
N ASN A 86 7.23 -10.60 5.45
CA ASN A 86 7.25 -11.30 6.74
C ASN A 86 8.20 -12.50 6.64
N ASN A 87 9.37 -12.40 7.27
CA ASN A 87 10.38 -13.44 7.36
C ASN A 87 10.93 -13.96 6.01
N THR A 88 10.95 -13.16 4.95
CA THR A 88 11.55 -13.53 3.66
C THR A 88 13.08 -13.54 3.73
N ASN A 89 13.72 -14.31 2.83
CA ASN A 89 15.19 -14.33 2.73
C ASN A 89 15.75 -12.96 2.33
N ARG A 90 15.11 -12.26 1.37
CA ARG A 90 15.56 -10.94 0.89
C ARG A 90 15.61 -9.88 2.00
N THR A 91 14.74 -10.00 3.00
CA THR A 91 14.72 -9.09 4.16
C THR A 91 15.40 -9.71 5.39
N ARG A 92 16.19 -10.78 5.21
CA ARG A 92 16.94 -11.43 6.30
C ARG A 92 16.06 -11.89 7.45
N HIS A 93 14.89 -12.42 7.11
CA HIS A 93 13.90 -12.95 8.04
C HIS A 93 13.34 -11.90 9.02
N VAL A 94 13.29 -10.63 8.62
CA VAL A 94 12.62 -9.59 9.41
C VAL A 94 11.11 -9.69 9.21
N TYR A 95 10.36 -9.67 10.31
CA TYR A 95 8.92 -9.40 10.27
C TYR A 95 8.73 -7.87 10.22
N GLN A 96 8.66 -7.31 9.02
CA GLN A 96 8.79 -5.88 8.76
C GLN A 96 7.77 -5.03 9.52
N LEU A 97 6.47 -5.39 9.46
CA LEU A 97 5.44 -4.62 10.14
C LEU A 97 5.61 -4.62 11.66
N LYS A 98 5.96 -5.77 12.26
CA LYS A 98 6.23 -5.87 13.69
C LYS A 98 7.44 -5.02 14.09
N HIS A 99 8.50 -5.07 13.28
CA HIS A 99 9.69 -4.26 13.51
C HIS A 99 9.36 -2.76 13.45
N PHE A 100 8.67 -2.33 12.41
CA PHE A 100 8.22 -0.96 12.25
C PHE A 100 7.30 -0.50 13.41
N ALA A 101 6.30 -1.29 13.78
CA ALA A 101 5.41 -0.99 14.90
C ALA A 101 6.18 -0.80 16.23
N SER A 102 7.28 -1.55 16.43
CA SER A 102 8.16 -1.36 17.59
C SER A 102 8.89 -0.02 17.58
N LEU A 103 9.34 0.44 16.42
CA LEU A 103 9.96 1.76 16.23
C LEU A 103 8.97 2.90 16.44
N MET A 104 7.69 2.66 16.16
CA MET A 104 6.60 3.61 16.43
C MET A 104 6.19 3.70 17.90
N GLY A 105 6.85 2.97 18.80
CA GLY A 105 6.52 2.95 20.23
C GLY A 105 5.60 1.78 20.60
N SER A 106 5.82 0.64 20.00
CA SER A 106 5.05 -0.61 20.23
C SER A 106 3.56 -0.45 19.88
N TRP A 107 3.30 0.16 18.73
CA TRP A 107 1.96 0.29 18.19
C TRP A 107 1.31 -1.08 17.97
N ASP A 108 -0.02 -1.10 18.01
CA ASP A 108 -0.77 -2.29 17.61
C ASP A 108 -0.74 -2.43 16.09
N PHE A 109 -0.84 -3.68 15.60
CA PHE A 109 -0.80 -3.93 14.17
C PHE A 109 -1.56 -5.20 13.78
N GLU A 110 -1.96 -5.27 12.51
CA GLU A 110 -2.44 -6.47 11.86
C GLU A 110 -1.75 -6.62 10.51
N TYR A 111 -1.25 -7.82 10.22
CA TYR A 111 -0.63 -8.18 8.96
C TYR A 111 -1.50 -9.21 8.24
N GLY A 112 -1.73 -9.01 6.96
CA GLY A 112 -2.37 -9.96 6.07
C GLY A 112 -1.37 -10.49 5.05
N ALA A 113 -1.10 -11.79 5.09
CA ALA A 113 -0.32 -12.44 4.05
C ALA A 113 -1.14 -12.53 2.77
N ALA A 114 -0.67 -11.93 1.70
CA ALA A 114 -1.25 -12.08 0.37
C ALA A 114 -0.77 -13.37 -0.29
N MET A 115 0.53 -13.69 -0.17
CA MET A 115 1.12 -14.89 -0.75
C MET A 115 2.37 -15.36 -0.01
N PRO A 116 2.72 -16.67 -0.10
CA PRO A 116 4.05 -17.16 0.23
C PRO A 116 5.07 -16.52 -0.73
N TYR A 117 6.18 -16.05 -0.21
CA TYR A 117 7.22 -15.43 -1.02
C TYR A 117 8.60 -15.61 -0.38
N ASP A 118 9.61 -15.99 -1.19
CA ASP A 118 11.03 -16.04 -0.84
C ASP A 118 11.33 -16.64 0.56
N GLY A 119 10.69 -17.77 0.88
CA GLY A 119 10.87 -18.47 2.15
C GLY A 119 10.07 -17.91 3.34
N GLY A 120 9.32 -16.85 3.13
CA GLY A 120 8.39 -16.23 4.07
C GLY A 120 7.08 -15.87 3.40
N GLU A 121 6.57 -14.68 3.67
CA GLU A 121 5.29 -14.16 3.14
C GLU A 121 5.45 -12.71 2.68
N TYR A 122 4.63 -12.33 1.70
CA TYR A 122 4.47 -10.95 1.23
C TYR A 122 3.01 -10.54 1.39
N GLY A 123 2.78 -9.28 1.76
CA GLY A 123 1.42 -8.79 1.98
C GLY A 123 1.34 -7.34 2.44
N GLU A 124 0.25 -7.07 3.15
CA GLU A 124 -0.16 -5.74 3.56
C GLU A 124 -0.32 -5.66 5.07
N GLY A 125 -0.40 -4.45 5.60
CA GLY A 125 -0.68 -4.30 7.01
C GLY A 125 -1.21 -2.94 7.41
N VAL A 126 -1.80 -2.93 8.59
CA VAL A 126 -2.20 -1.70 9.27
C VAL A 126 -1.49 -1.65 10.62
N THR A 127 -0.98 -0.49 10.99
CA THR A 127 -0.48 -0.26 12.34
C THR A 127 -1.14 0.98 12.95
N THR A 128 -1.43 0.96 14.24
CA THR A 128 -2.21 1.97 14.93
C THR A 128 -1.62 2.33 16.29
N ARG A 129 -1.68 3.63 16.64
CA ARG A 129 -1.22 4.12 17.95
C ARG A 129 -2.03 3.55 19.09
N LYS A 130 -3.34 3.43 18.92
CA LYS A 130 -4.26 2.82 19.88
C LYS A 130 -4.44 1.33 19.58
N LYS A 131 -4.81 0.57 20.57
CA LYS A 131 -5.14 -0.85 20.44
C LYS A 131 -6.47 -1.03 19.70
N ALA A 132 -6.51 -1.94 18.74
CA ALA A 132 -7.74 -2.29 18.04
C ALA A 132 -8.67 -3.13 18.91
N VAL A 133 -9.97 -2.98 18.68
CA VAL A 133 -11.04 -3.80 19.29
C VAL A 133 -11.13 -5.17 18.60
N ASN A 134 -10.97 -5.16 17.26
CA ASN A 134 -11.02 -6.37 16.45
C ASN A 134 -10.07 -6.24 15.24
N LYS A 135 -9.57 -7.38 14.76
CA LYS A 135 -8.64 -7.45 13.62
C LYS A 135 -8.93 -8.69 12.79
N PHE A 136 -8.86 -8.56 11.48
CA PHE A 136 -8.98 -9.69 10.57
C PHE A 136 -8.43 -9.36 9.18
N SER A 137 -8.22 -10.38 8.38
CA SER A 137 -7.89 -10.26 6.96
C SER A 137 -8.80 -11.10 6.09
N VAL A 138 -8.93 -10.73 4.81
CA VAL A 138 -9.75 -11.43 3.81
C VAL A 138 -8.95 -11.56 2.53
N ALA A 139 -8.73 -12.79 2.05
CA ALA A 139 -8.15 -12.99 0.72
C ALA A 139 -9.05 -12.43 -0.36
N LEU A 140 -8.46 -11.72 -1.31
CA LEU A 140 -9.20 -11.11 -2.42
C LEU A 140 -9.15 -11.98 -3.68
N PRO A 141 -10.08 -11.83 -4.62
CA PRO A 141 -10.05 -12.48 -5.92
C PRO A 141 -8.73 -12.22 -6.63
N LYS A 142 -8.21 -13.26 -7.29
CA LYS A 142 -6.95 -13.22 -8.02
C LYS A 142 -7.20 -13.28 -9.51
N GLY A 143 -6.65 -12.31 -10.25
CA GLY A 143 -6.65 -12.32 -11.71
C GLY A 143 -5.69 -13.37 -12.29
N VAL A 144 -5.84 -13.65 -13.58
CA VAL A 144 -4.94 -14.55 -14.31
C VAL A 144 -3.56 -13.91 -14.45
N GLY A 145 -2.52 -14.61 -14.02
CA GLY A 145 -1.14 -14.12 -14.08
C GLY A 145 -0.79 -13.04 -13.06
N ALA A 146 -1.72 -12.70 -12.16
CA ALA A 146 -1.56 -11.68 -11.16
C ALA A 146 -1.08 -12.24 -9.81
N GLU A 147 -0.67 -11.35 -8.93
CA GLU A 147 -0.35 -11.67 -7.54
C GLU A 147 -1.62 -11.83 -6.70
N PRO A 148 -1.65 -12.76 -5.74
CA PRO A 148 -2.70 -12.76 -4.73
C PRO A 148 -2.72 -11.45 -3.95
N ARG A 149 -3.93 -11.02 -3.57
CA ARG A 149 -4.14 -9.79 -2.80
C ARG A 149 -4.96 -10.08 -1.53
N VAL A 150 -4.87 -9.18 -0.57
CA VAL A 150 -5.52 -9.32 0.71
C VAL A 150 -6.08 -7.99 1.18
N LEU A 151 -7.22 -8.03 1.85
CA LEU A 151 -7.75 -6.93 2.64
C LEU A 151 -7.37 -7.16 4.10
N VAL A 152 -6.78 -6.16 4.74
CA VAL A 152 -6.46 -6.17 6.18
C VAL A 152 -7.31 -5.13 6.87
N VAL A 153 -7.91 -5.48 8.00
CA VAL A 153 -8.86 -4.62 8.72
C VAL A 153 -8.50 -4.56 10.20
N MET A 154 -8.48 -3.35 10.73
CA MET A 154 -8.44 -3.08 12.17
C MET A 154 -9.65 -2.23 12.57
N GLU A 155 -10.47 -2.75 13.46
CA GLU A 155 -11.58 -2.03 14.05
C GLU A 155 -11.11 -1.31 15.32
N MET A 156 -11.21 0.00 15.32
CA MET A 156 -10.96 0.85 16.48
C MET A 156 -12.25 1.06 17.26
N GLU A 157 -12.17 1.74 18.40
CA GLU A 157 -13.35 2.05 19.21
C GLU A 157 -14.33 2.96 18.45
N ASP A 158 -13.82 3.93 17.72
CA ASP A 158 -14.54 5.03 17.08
C ASP A 158 -14.53 5.02 15.53
N TYR A 159 -13.70 4.19 14.91
CA TYR A 159 -13.63 4.03 13.44
C TYR A 159 -13.12 2.64 13.04
N VAL A 160 -13.20 2.35 11.74
CA VAL A 160 -12.58 1.18 11.12
C VAL A 160 -11.56 1.65 10.10
N ILE A 161 -10.38 1.06 10.09
CA ILE A 161 -9.36 1.29 9.07
C ILE A 161 -9.00 -0.02 8.40
N CYS A 162 -8.93 0.00 7.08
CA CYS A 162 -8.53 -1.15 6.30
C CYS A 162 -7.58 -0.76 5.18
N THR A 163 -6.80 -1.73 4.72
CA THR A 163 -5.84 -1.55 3.63
C THR A 163 -5.89 -2.70 2.64
N SER A 164 -5.59 -2.39 1.41
CA SER A 164 -5.33 -3.37 0.36
C SER A 164 -4.34 -2.81 -0.66
N HIS A 165 -3.69 -3.72 -1.38
CA HIS A 165 -2.93 -3.41 -2.59
C HIS A 165 -3.65 -4.11 -3.74
N LEU A 166 -4.34 -3.35 -4.58
CA LEU A 166 -5.13 -3.94 -5.66
C LEU A 166 -4.22 -4.52 -6.76
N ASP A 167 -4.79 -5.37 -7.58
CA ASP A 167 -4.07 -5.98 -8.70
C ASP A 167 -3.50 -4.90 -9.64
N HIS A 168 -2.28 -5.11 -10.14
CA HIS A 168 -1.61 -4.18 -11.06
C HIS A 168 -1.63 -4.67 -12.51
N VAL A 169 -2.13 -5.88 -12.76
CA VAL A 169 -2.11 -6.53 -14.08
C VAL A 169 -3.51 -6.58 -14.72
N SER A 170 -4.53 -6.89 -13.94
CA SER A 170 -5.89 -7.14 -14.43
C SER A 170 -6.90 -6.15 -13.84
N SER A 171 -7.48 -5.33 -14.70
CA SER A 171 -8.57 -4.43 -14.31
C SER A 171 -9.84 -5.19 -13.89
N GLU A 172 -10.12 -6.35 -14.48
CA GLU A 172 -11.23 -7.21 -14.05
C GLU A 172 -11.02 -7.68 -12.61
N ALA A 173 -9.79 -8.12 -12.26
CA ALA A 173 -9.48 -8.51 -10.89
C ALA A 173 -9.60 -7.33 -9.92
N GLN A 174 -9.17 -6.12 -10.32
CA GLN A 174 -9.38 -4.93 -9.50
C GLN A 174 -10.86 -4.68 -9.20
N LEU A 175 -11.73 -4.80 -10.20
CA LEU A 175 -13.18 -4.61 -10.02
C LEU A 175 -13.76 -5.64 -9.04
N GLU A 176 -13.45 -6.93 -9.20
CA GLU A 176 -13.86 -7.99 -8.27
C GLU A 176 -13.32 -7.76 -6.85
N GLN A 177 -12.07 -7.29 -6.72
CA GLN A 177 -11.47 -6.96 -5.44
C GLN A 177 -12.21 -5.81 -4.76
N VAL A 178 -12.49 -4.72 -5.47
CA VAL A 178 -13.27 -3.59 -4.96
C VAL A 178 -14.68 -4.00 -4.53
N GLU A 179 -15.35 -4.84 -5.31
CA GLU A 179 -16.67 -5.36 -4.97
C GLU A 179 -16.64 -6.16 -3.67
N LEU A 180 -15.67 -7.07 -3.52
CA LEU A 180 -15.54 -7.87 -2.29
C LEU A 180 -15.17 -7.01 -1.08
N ILE A 181 -14.24 -6.05 -1.22
CA ILE A 181 -13.89 -5.09 -0.17
C ILE A 181 -15.13 -4.33 0.28
N THR A 182 -15.84 -3.72 -0.67
CA THR A 182 -17.04 -2.91 -0.40
C THR A 182 -18.13 -3.74 0.26
N LYS A 183 -18.41 -4.94 -0.27
CA LYS A 183 -19.38 -5.88 0.31
C LYS A 183 -18.99 -6.24 1.75
N THR A 184 -17.73 -6.62 1.99
CA THR A 184 -17.25 -7.02 3.32
C THR A 184 -17.42 -5.89 4.33
N MET A 185 -17.06 -4.65 3.95
CA MET A 185 -17.18 -3.51 4.84
C MET A 185 -18.64 -3.15 5.13
N LYS A 186 -19.51 -3.19 4.12
CA LYS A 186 -20.95 -2.95 4.31
C LYS A 186 -21.62 -3.99 5.20
N GLU A 187 -21.33 -5.28 4.98
CA GLU A 187 -21.91 -6.37 5.78
C GLU A 187 -21.47 -6.33 7.25
N ARG A 188 -20.25 -5.90 7.52
CA ARG A 188 -19.71 -5.87 8.87
C ARG A 188 -19.98 -4.57 9.63
N TYR A 189 -19.96 -3.46 8.92
CA TYR A 189 -19.93 -2.13 9.55
C TYR A 189 -21.00 -1.16 9.03
N GLY A 190 -21.83 -1.55 8.06
CA GLY A 190 -22.86 -0.68 7.49
C GLY A 190 -23.81 -0.09 8.54
N ASP A 191 -24.15 -0.87 9.56
CA ASP A 191 -25.04 -0.46 10.66
C ASP A 191 -24.31 -0.08 11.95
N SER A 192 -22.96 -0.05 11.94
CA SER A 192 -22.16 0.19 13.16
C SER A 192 -22.14 1.65 13.60
N GLY A 193 -22.46 2.58 12.72
CA GLY A 193 -22.29 4.02 12.93
C GLY A 193 -20.82 4.48 12.94
N LYS A 194 -19.87 3.59 12.77
CA LYS A 194 -18.44 3.93 12.68
C LYS A 194 -18.07 4.33 11.26
N PRO A 195 -17.32 5.40 11.05
CA PRO A 195 -16.72 5.67 9.73
C PRO A 195 -15.72 4.59 9.38
N VAL A 196 -15.70 4.19 8.10
CA VAL A 196 -14.80 3.18 7.55
C VAL A 196 -13.85 3.85 6.58
N PHE A 197 -12.54 3.69 6.80
CA PHE A 197 -11.49 4.25 5.96
C PHE A 197 -10.75 3.12 5.23
N LEU A 198 -10.67 3.24 3.90
CA LEU A 198 -9.88 2.37 3.05
C LEU A 198 -8.65 3.13 2.57
N GLY A 199 -7.48 2.67 2.97
CA GLY A 199 -6.19 3.12 2.45
C GLY A 199 -5.52 2.04 1.61
N GLY A 200 -4.43 2.39 0.94
CA GLY A 200 -3.61 1.43 0.21
C GLY A 200 -3.25 1.89 -1.19
N ASP A 201 -2.53 1.03 -1.89
CA ASP A 201 -2.17 1.23 -3.30
C ASP A 201 -3.27 0.64 -4.19
N MET A 202 -4.06 1.51 -4.79
CA MET A 202 -5.20 1.08 -5.60
C MET A 202 -4.80 0.65 -7.01
N ASN A 203 -3.55 0.89 -7.45
CA ASN A 203 -3.09 0.66 -8.82
C ASN A 203 -4.08 1.20 -9.87
N ALA A 204 -4.76 2.27 -9.54
CA ALA A 204 -5.86 2.83 -10.30
C ALA A 204 -5.90 4.34 -10.15
N THR A 205 -6.30 5.03 -11.21
CA THR A 205 -6.60 6.47 -11.15
C THR A 205 -8.07 6.70 -10.81
N PRO A 206 -8.44 7.87 -10.27
CA PRO A 206 -9.84 8.20 -10.02
C PRO A 206 -10.75 8.13 -11.25
N SER A 207 -10.18 8.32 -12.45
CA SER A 207 -10.90 8.27 -13.73
C SER A 207 -11.01 6.89 -14.35
N SER A 208 -10.24 5.90 -13.86
CA SER A 208 -10.31 4.50 -14.31
C SER A 208 -11.65 3.86 -13.97
N GLU A 209 -11.95 2.69 -14.53
CA GLU A 209 -13.16 1.93 -14.19
C GLU A 209 -13.16 1.54 -12.70
N THR A 210 -12.01 1.13 -12.17
CA THR A 210 -11.82 0.82 -10.76
C THR A 210 -12.07 2.04 -9.87
N GLY A 211 -11.50 3.20 -10.22
CA GLY A 211 -11.75 4.45 -9.50
C GLY A 211 -13.22 4.88 -9.52
N LYS A 212 -13.89 4.73 -10.67
CA LYS A 212 -15.34 5.01 -10.80
C LYS A 212 -16.19 4.01 -10.00
N LEU A 213 -15.77 2.75 -9.91
CA LEU A 213 -16.47 1.77 -9.09
C LEU A 213 -16.34 2.10 -7.61
N LEU A 214 -15.13 2.43 -7.13
CA LEU A 214 -14.92 2.90 -5.76
C LEU A 214 -15.82 4.09 -5.42
N GLN A 215 -15.88 5.10 -6.27
CA GLN A 215 -16.70 6.31 -6.06
C GLN A 215 -18.21 6.08 -5.97
N LYS A 216 -18.73 4.89 -6.27
CA LYS A 216 -20.15 4.57 -6.05
C LYS A 216 -20.49 4.42 -4.56
N ASP A 217 -19.52 3.98 -3.76
CA ASP A 217 -19.72 3.60 -2.36
C ASP A 217 -18.75 4.25 -1.40
N TRP A 218 -17.65 4.85 -1.92
CA TRP A 218 -16.59 5.46 -1.16
C TRP A 218 -16.37 6.90 -1.59
N GLU A 219 -16.12 7.77 -0.62
CA GLU A 219 -15.67 9.14 -0.86
C GLU A 219 -14.14 9.18 -0.94
N ILE A 220 -13.59 9.80 -1.99
CA ILE A 220 -12.15 9.97 -2.14
C ILE A 220 -11.70 11.16 -1.29
N LEU A 221 -10.93 10.90 -0.25
CA LEU A 221 -10.41 11.92 0.67
C LEU A 221 -9.03 12.44 0.28
N THR A 222 -8.30 11.73 -0.56
CA THR A 222 -6.97 12.14 -1.03
C THR A 222 -7.06 13.20 -2.13
N ILE A 223 -6.05 14.08 -2.19
CA ILE A 223 -5.94 15.06 -3.27
C ILE A 223 -5.60 14.33 -4.56
N THR A 224 -6.48 14.42 -5.56
CA THR A 224 -6.36 13.71 -6.84
C THR A 224 -5.65 14.52 -7.93
N GLY A 225 -5.22 15.74 -7.64
CA GLY A 225 -4.52 16.62 -8.59
C GLY A 225 -3.03 16.36 -8.72
N PHE A 226 -2.48 15.47 -7.91
CA PHE A 226 -1.07 15.09 -7.94
C PHE A 226 -0.96 13.57 -8.05
N GLY A 227 -0.04 13.09 -8.91
CA GLY A 227 0.30 11.69 -8.98
C GLY A 227 1.12 11.25 -7.75
N THR A 228 1.09 9.96 -7.46
CA THR A 228 1.87 9.34 -6.39
C THR A 228 2.91 8.35 -6.92
N PHE A 229 2.85 8.04 -8.21
CA PHE A 229 3.75 7.14 -8.91
C PHE A 229 4.10 7.71 -10.31
N PRO A 230 5.35 7.60 -10.81
CA PRO A 230 6.50 7.04 -10.09
C PRO A 230 6.96 7.95 -8.93
N SER A 231 7.43 7.36 -7.86
CA SER A 231 7.76 8.07 -6.62
C SER A 231 8.94 9.05 -6.78
N ASP A 232 9.84 8.78 -7.73
CA ASP A 232 10.97 9.65 -8.09
C ASP A 232 10.56 10.87 -8.93
N ASN A 233 9.41 10.80 -9.59
CA ASN A 233 8.91 11.89 -10.42
C ASN A 233 7.37 11.91 -10.50
N PRO A 234 6.68 12.23 -9.41
CA PRO A 234 5.20 12.19 -9.36
C PRO A 234 4.53 13.18 -10.32
N SER A 235 5.25 14.15 -10.86
CA SER A 235 4.74 15.08 -11.88
C SER A 235 4.61 14.47 -13.28
N LYS A 236 5.08 13.23 -13.49
CA LYS A 236 4.93 12.50 -14.76
C LYS A 236 3.67 11.63 -14.83
N CYS A 237 2.85 11.63 -13.80
CA CYS A 237 1.59 10.89 -13.76
C CYS A 237 0.51 11.57 -14.58
#